data_3103d3a36608fa0cc62efe91f8e0ba90
#
_entry.id   3103d3a36608fa0cc62efe91f8e0ba90
#
_cell.length_a   1.000
_cell.length_b   1.000
_cell.length_c   1.000
_cell.angle_alpha   90.00
_cell.angle_beta   90.00
_cell.angle_gamma   90.00
#
_symmetry.space_group_name_H-M   'P 1'
#
loop_
_entity.id
_entity.type
_entity.pdbx_description
1 polymer ?
#
loop_
_entity_poly.entity_id
_entity_poly.type
_entity_poly.pdbx_seq_one_letter_code
_entity_poly.pdbx_strand_id
1 'polypeptide(L)'
;VGSEMCIRDRQSYAKEQGFRWSWLSLTGHGEDKTNSYGAVTFGKTPSGEAYKFFVNPELSLMESSGKAVLIAKPSIMALNGETAHILIGERIPVIEESEVNGERKRSTRYEEVGIKLNYTPIITADGGVDAKIHAEVSTPIMVSEMKAYKISTRQAHTRVRLQQGEVLVIGGLMDNRDQQQIQKVPILGDIPLLGKLFRHSRKSKDSVEMLMLVRATVV
;
A
#
# COMPACT_ATOMS: atom_id res chain seq x y z
N VAL A 1 26.99 23.80 5.55
CA VAL A 1 25.92 23.69 4.54
C VAL A 1 24.82 22.83 5.11
N GLY A 2 23.61 23.36 5.21
CA GLY A 2 22.44 22.65 5.67
C GLY A 2 21.61 22.13 4.48
N SER A 3 21.02 20.95 4.60
CA SER A 3 20.05 20.41 3.65
C SER A 3 18.75 20.05 4.35
N GLU A 4 17.64 20.33 3.70
CA GLU A 4 16.30 19.91 4.14
C GLU A 4 15.60 19.12 3.05
N MET A 5 14.92 18.06 3.43
CA MET A 5 14.15 17.23 2.52
C MET A 5 12.69 17.14 2.96
N CYS A 6 11.75 17.18 2.04
CA CYS A 6 10.33 17.04 2.31
C CYS A 6 9.72 15.94 1.44
N ILE A 7 8.90 15.08 2.04
CA ILE A 7 8.19 13.99 1.36
C ILE A 7 6.70 14.09 1.67
N ARG A 8 5.85 13.99 0.65
CA ARG A 8 4.39 14.00 0.77
C ARG A 8 3.79 12.68 0.28
N ASP A 9 2.77 12.18 0.98
CA ASP A 9 2.24 10.83 0.79
C ASP A 9 0.70 10.75 0.64
N ARG A 10 0.27 9.70 0.16
CA ARG A 10 -0.84 8.77 -0.15
C ARG A 10 -2.27 9.19 0.19
N GLN A 11 -3.16 9.00 -0.79
CA GLN A 11 -4.61 8.94 -0.63
C GLN A 11 -5.13 7.56 -1.09
N SER A 12 -5.99 6.94 -0.31
CA SER A 12 -6.69 5.72 -0.68
C SER A 12 -8.20 5.90 -0.55
N TYR A 13 -8.93 5.40 -1.52
CA TYR A 13 -10.38 5.40 -1.55
C TYR A 13 -10.86 4.02 -1.98
N ALA A 14 -11.76 3.42 -1.21
CA ALA A 14 -12.41 2.18 -1.57
C ALA A 14 -13.92 2.31 -1.39
N LYS A 15 -14.68 1.92 -2.41
CA LYS A 15 -16.13 1.88 -2.38
C LYS A 15 -16.61 0.51 -2.85
N GLU A 16 -17.39 -0.14 -2.01
CA GLU A 16 -18.02 -1.41 -2.29
C GLU A 16 -19.53 -1.26 -2.22
N GLN A 17 -20.24 -1.59 -3.30
CA GLN A 17 -21.70 -1.47 -3.38
C GLN A 17 -22.28 -2.64 -4.19
N GLY A 18 -23.35 -3.19 -3.71
CA GLY A 18 -24.15 -4.16 -4.45
C GLY A 18 -24.65 -5.32 -3.63
N PHE A 19 -25.41 -6.17 -4.30
CA PHE A 19 -25.92 -7.42 -3.75
C PHE A 19 -25.04 -8.57 -4.22
N ARG A 20 -24.61 -9.39 -3.29
CA ARG A 20 -23.96 -10.66 -3.56
C ARG A 20 -24.99 -11.76 -3.39
N TRP A 21 -25.17 -12.56 -4.45
CA TRP A 21 -26.04 -13.70 -4.46
C TRP A 21 -25.20 -14.96 -4.40
N SER A 22 -25.37 -15.77 -3.37
CA SER A 22 -24.79 -17.11 -3.33
C SER A 22 -25.88 -18.14 -3.66
N TRP A 23 -25.59 -18.97 -4.64
CA TRP A 23 -26.48 -20.06 -5.06
C TRP A 23 -25.89 -21.36 -4.51
N LEU A 24 -26.59 -22.00 -3.59
CA LEU A 24 -26.25 -23.32 -3.15
C LEU A 24 -27.37 -24.26 -3.62
N SER A 25 -27.07 -25.14 -4.58
CA SER A 25 -27.94 -26.23 -4.99
C SER A 25 -27.59 -27.47 -4.18
N LEU A 26 -28.43 -27.87 -3.25
CA LEU A 26 -28.27 -29.10 -2.48
C LEU A 26 -29.30 -30.12 -2.94
N THR A 27 -28.82 -31.14 -3.65
CA THR A 27 -29.52 -32.43 -3.75
C THR A 27 -28.92 -33.35 -2.68
N GLY A 28 -29.69 -33.64 -1.62
CA GLY A 28 -29.39 -34.69 -0.68
C GLY A 28 -28.80 -34.30 0.67
N HIS A 29 -29.36 -34.88 1.70
CA HIS A 29 -28.98 -35.07 3.09
C HIS A 29 -27.73 -34.34 3.58
N GLY A 30 -27.92 -33.30 4.42
CA GLY A 30 -26.92 -32.68 5.23
C GLY A 30 -27.54 -31.54 6.03
N GLU A 31 -27.73 -31.75 7.34
CA GLU A 31 -28.07 -30.69 8.28
C GLU A 31 -26.86 -29.73 8.40
N ASP A 32 -26.83 -28.70 7.62
CA ASP A 32 -25.94 -27.57 7.89
C ASP A 32 -26.79 -26.34 8.22
N LYS A 33 -26.79 -26.01 9.52
CA LYS A 33 -27.45 -24.83 10.09
C LYS A 33 -26.63 -23.59 9.79
N THR A 34 -26.50 -23.20 8.54
CA THR A 34 -26.08 -21.87 8.16
C THR A 34 -27.32 -20.99 8.00
N ASN A 35 -27.33 -19.83 8.63
CA ASN A 35 -28.40 -18.84 8.60
C ASN A 35 -28.76 -18.46 7.16
N SER A 36 -29.67 -19.21 6.54
CA SER A 36 -30.17 -18.92 5.20
C SER A 36 -31.47 -18.13 5.31
N TYR A 37 -31.46 -16.91 4.88
CA TYR A 37 -32.64 -16.05 4.76
C TYR A 37 -33.32 -16.33 3.41
N GLY A 38 -34.28 -17.25 3.40
CA GLY A 38 -35.17 -17.51 2.28
C GLY A 38 -34.82 -18.80 1.49
N ALA A 39 -35.75 -19.73 1.48
CA ALA A 39 -35.73 -20.92 0.62
C ALA A 39 -36.84 -20.81 -0.41
N VAL A 40 -36.51 -20.88 -1.70
CA VAL A 40 -37.50 -21.03 -2.77
C VAL A 40 -37.58 -22.53 -3.15
N THR A 41 -38.71 -23.15 -2.92
CA THR A 41 -38.96 -24.54 -3.31
C THR A 41 -39.51 -24.58 -4.73
N PHE A 42 -38.82 -25.27 -5.63
CA PHE A 42 -39.23 -25.37 -7.02
C PHE A 42 -39.21 -26.85 -7.49
N GLY A 43 -40.39 -27.37 -7.82
CA GLY A 43 -40.51 -28.72 -8.37
C GLY A 43 -40.29 -29.84 -7.37
N LYS A 44 -40.46 -31.09 -7.85
CA LYS A 44 -40.21 -32.33 -7.10
C LYS A 44 -39.27 -33.23 -7.92
N THR A 45 -38.35 -33.89 -7.23
CA THR A 45 -37.54 -34.94 -7.84
C THR A 45 -38.41 -36.14 -8.23
N PRO A 46 -37.95 -37.03 -9.12
CA PRO A 46 -38.65 -38.31 -9.39
C PRO A 46 -38.85 -39.18 -8.15
N SER A 47 -38.06 -38.98 -7.10
CA SER A 47 -38.21 -39.62 -5.79
C SER A 47 -39.17 -38.90 -4.84
N GLY A 48 -39.85 -37.84 -5.30
CA GLY A 48 -40.88 -37.11 -4.54
C GLY A 48 -40.39 -36.02 -3.60
N GLU A 49 -39.09 -35.80 -3.51
CA GLU A 49 -38.53 -34.72 -2.69
C GLU A 49 -38.51 -33.38 -3.43
N ALA A 50 -38.76 -32.29 -2.71
CA ALA A 50 -38.76 -30.96 -3.29
C ALA A 50 -37.33 -30.41 -3.50
N TYR A 51 -37.06 -29.81 -4.67
CA TYR A 51 -35.85 -29.06 -4.87
C TYR A 51 -35.89 -27.78 -4.02
N LYS A 52 -34.95 -27.65 -3.11
CA LYS A 52 -34.80 -26.46 -2.28
C LYS A 52 -33.66 -25.60 -2.82
N PHE A 53 -33.98 -24.42 -3.30
CA PHE A 53 -32.98 -23.38 -3.63
C PHE A 53 -32.83 -22.46 -2.44
N PHE A 54 -31.65 -22.40 -1.91
CA PHE A 54 -31.30 -21.42 -0.88
C PHE A 54 -30.71 -20.20 -1.57
N VAL A 55 -31.33 -19.03 -1.33
CA VAL A 55 -30.86 -17.74 -1.84
C VAL A 55 -30.40 -16.93 -0.63
N ASN A 56 -29.13 -16.66 -0.54
CA ASN A 56 -28.56 -15.76 0.45
C ASN A 56 -28.24 -14.40 -0.20
N PRO A 57 -29.12 -13.40 -0.09
CA PRO A 57 -28.79 -12.04 -0.51
C PRO A 57 -27.90 -11.39 0.56
N GLU A 58 -26.70 -11.05 0.20
CA GLU A 58 -25.80 -10.26 1.03
C GLU A 58 -25.73 -8.84 0.48
N LEU A 59 -26.26 -7.87 1.23
CA LEU A 59 -26.14 -6.45 0.88
C LEU A 59 -24.84 -5.90 1.45
N SER A 60 -23.95 -5.49 0.56
CA SER A 60 -22.69 -4.87 0.91
C SER A 60 -22.75 -3.38 0.54
N LEU A 61 -22.74 -2.53 1.55
CA LEU A 61 -22.70 -1.08 1.45
C LEU A 61 -21.58 -0.58 2.35
N MET A 62 -20.36 -0.50 1.79
CA MET A 62 -19.20 0.00 2.53
C MET A 62 -18.46 1.02 1.71
N GLU A 63 -18.26 2.19 2.28
CA GLU A 63 -17.40 3.24 1.74
C GLU A 63 -16.31 3.55 2.75
N SER A 64 -15.06 3.41 2.34
CA SER A 64 -13.89 3.73 3.15
C SER A 64 -13.01 4.70 2.40
N SER A 65 -12.66 5.82 3.03
CA SER A 65 -11.67 6.74 2.48
C SER A 65 -10.61 7.03 3.54
N GLY A 66 -9.35 6.97 3.13
CA GLY A 66 -8.21 7.27 3.97
C GLY A 66 -7.26 8.25 3.29
N LYS A 67 -6.80 9.24 4.03
CA LYS A 67 -5.76 10.16 3.59
C LYS A 67 -4.64 10.15 4.62
N ALA A 68 -3.45 9.79 4.19
CA ALA A 68 -2.26 9.86 5.01
C ALA A 68 -1.27 10.86 4.39
N VAL A 69 -0.66 11.68 5.21
CA VAL A 69 0.41 12.60 4.78
C VAL A 69 1.59 12.37 5.68
N LEU A 70 2.69 11.93 5.08
CA LEU A 70 3.97 11.78 5.76
C LEU A 70 4.87 12.94 5.33
N ILE A 71 5.32 13.75 6.29
CA ILE A 71 6.28 14.81 6.06
C ILE A 71 7.53 14.50 6.86
N ALA A 72 8.64 14.28 6.17
CA ALA A 72 9.94 14.05 6.78
C ALA A 72 10.91 15.19 6.37
N LYS A 73 11.54 15.85 7.33
CA LYS A 73 12.47 16.97 7.11
C LYS A 73 13.79 16.72 7.83
N PRO A 74 14.62 15.79 7.37
CA PRO A 74 15.96 15.65 7.92
C PRO A 74 16.80 16.88 7.54
N SER A 75 17.60 17.38 8.47
CA SER A 75 18.56 18.45 8.25
C SER A 75 19.93 18.04 8.77
N ILE A 76 20.97 18.37 8.02
CA ILE A 76 22.35 18.02 8.37
C ILE A 76 23.28 19.13 7.94
N MET A 77 24.34 19.36 8.73
CA MET A 77 25.44 20.26 8.40
C MET A 77 26.68 19.45 8.02
N ALA A 78 27.40 19.90 7.01
CA ALA A 78 28.63 19.26 6.54
C ALA A 78 29.69 20.31 6.24
N LEU A 79 30.95 19.97 6.40
CA LEU A 79 32.06 20.76 5.91
C LEU A 79 32.17 20.64 4.39
N ASN A 80 32.79 21.65 3.76
CA ASN A 80 32.98 21.64 2.32
C ASN A 80 33.86 20.46 1.88
N GLY A 81 33.32 19.64 0.98
CA GLY A 81 33.98 18.43 0.47
C GLY A 81 33.86 17.18 1.36
N GLU A 82 33.32 17.29 2.57
CA GLU A 82 33.17 16.17 3.47
C GLU A 82 31.76 15.56 3.43
N THR A 83 31.70 14.24 3.60
CA THR A 83 30.42 13.52 3.64
C THR A 83 29.87 13.49 5.06
N ALA A 84 28.69 14.04 5.24
CA ALA A 84 27.92 13.91 6.46
C ALA A 84 26.83 12.86 6.30
N HIS A 85 26.57 12.13 7.38
CA HIS A 85 25.59 11.06 7.45
C HIS A 85 24.65 11.25 8.62
N ILE A 86 23.35 11.14 8.38
CA ILE A 86 22.33 11.10 9.42
C ILE A 86 21.40 9.92 9.22
N LEU A 87 21.11 9.21 10.31
CA LEU A 87 20.13 8.15 10.39
C LEU A 87 19.15 8.48 11.52
N ILE A 88 17.88 8.60 11.19
CA ILE A 88 16.79 8.81 12.14
C ILE A 88 15.79 7.68 11.95
N GLY A 89 15.76 6.73 12.88
CA GLY A 89 14.92 5.55 12.70
C GLY A 89 15.04 4.54 13.82
N GLU A 90 14.65 3.31 13.52
CA GLU A 90 14.57 2.19 14.43
C GLU A 90 15.35 0.99 13.84
N ARG A 91 15.71 0.06 14.72
CA ARG A 91 16.23 -1.26 14.33
C ARG A 91 15.14 -2.29 14.53
N ILE A 92 14.72 -2.92 13.45
CA ILE A 92 13.72 -3.98 13.48
C ILE A 92 14.36 -5.35 13.34
N PRO A 93 13.89 -6.38 14.09
CA PRO A 93 14.36 -7.73 13.93
C PRO A 93 13.80 -8.36 12.65
N VAL A 94 14.66 -8.88 11.80
CA VAL A 94 14.32 -9.67 10.63
C VAL A 94 14.78 -11.11 10.89
N ILE A 95 13.84 -12.04 10.81
CA ILE A 95 14.11 -13.45 11.01
C ILE A 95 14.56 -14.06 9.68
N GLU A 96 15.76 -14.60 9.65
CA GLU A 96 16.29 -15.38 8.53
C GLU A 96 16.22 -16.86 8.86
N GLU A 97 15.53 -17.64 8.04
CA GLU A 97 15.52 -19.09 8.14
C GLU A 97 16.42 -19.66 7.04
N SER A 98 17.44 -20.40 7.43
CA SER A 98 18.32 -21.13 6.54
C SER A 98 18.28 -22.61 6.87
N GLU A 99 18.25 -23.45 5.84
CA GLU A 99 18.37 -24.89 5.99
C GLU A 99 19.79 -25.29 5.64
N VAL A 100 20.52 -25.83 6.63
CA VAL A 100 21.88 -26.33 6.47
C VAL A 100 21.88 -27.79 6.90
N ASN A 101 22.23 -28.70 5.98
CA ASN A 101 22.28 -30.15 6.22
C ASN A 101 20.99 -30.78 6.76
N GLY A 102 19.80 -30.26 6.33
CA GLY A 102 18.51 -30.75 6.80
C GLY A 102 18.05 -30.20 8.13
N GLU A 103 18.84 -29.36 8.79
CA GLU A 103 18.44 -28.65 10.00
C GLU A 103 18.03 -27.21 9.69
N ARG A 104 16.87 -26.80 10.18
CA ARG A 104 16.39 -25.41 10.09
C ARG A 104 17.08 -24.57 11.15
N LYS A 105 17.97 -23.70 10.70
CA LYS A 105 18.62 -22.72 11.55
C LYS A 105 17.90 -21.37 11.40
N ARG A 106 17.43 -20.86 12.53
CA ARG A 106 16.79 -19.54 12.60
C ARG A 106 17.77 -18.55 13.20
N SER A 107 18.06 -17.47 12.47
CA SER A 107 18.87 -16.36 12.94
C SER A 107 18.08 -15.07 12.91
N THR A 108 18.41 -14.14 13.81
CA THR A 108 17.80 -12.82 13.82
C THR A 108 18.82 -11.79 13.39
N ARG A 109 18.54 -11.07 12.31
CA ARG A 109 19.30 -9.91 11.88
C ARG A 109 18.50 -8.65 12.19
N TYR A 110 19.19 -7.59 12.60
CA TYR A 110 18.57 -6.29 12.79
C TYR A 110 18.79 -5.43 11.56
N GLU A 111 17.69 -4.87 11.03
CA GLU A 111 17.69 -3.98 9.88
C GLU A 111 17.35 -2.56 10.35
N GLU A 112 18.11 -1.57 9.86
CA GLU A 112 17.89 -0.17 10.18
C GLU A 112 16.87 0.42 9.21
N VAL A 113 15.74 0.89 9.73
CA VAL A 113 14.64 1.50 8.99
C VAL A 113 14.40 2.92 9.49
N GLY A 114 13.94 3.79 8.59
CA GLY A 114 13.70 5.19 8.90
C GLY A 114 14.25 6.09 7.80
N ILE A 115 14.76 7.25 8.19
CA ILE A 115 15.27 8.28 7.29
C ILE A 115 16.79 8.23 7.32
N LYS A 116 17.42 7.97 6.17
CA LYS A 116 18.86 8.03 5.97
C LYS A 116 19.18 9.13 4.97
N LEU A 117 20.13 9.99 5.30
CA LEU A 117 20.60 11.03 4.41
C LEU A 117 22.14 11.07 4.46
N ASN A 118 22.75 10.84 3.29
CA ASN A 118 24.17 11.11 3.08
C ASN A 118 24.28 12.33 2.18
N TYR A 119 25.07 13.28 2.61
CA TYR A 119 25.22 14.58 1.95
C TYR A 119 26.68 14.98 1.85
N THR A 120 27.14 15.26 0.63
CA THR A 120 28.51 15.70 0.37
C THR A 120 28.42 17.00 -0.44
N PRO A 121 28.59 18.17 0.17
CA PRO A 121 28.59 19.45 -0.51
C PRO A 121 30.00 19.81 -1.02
N ILE A 122 30.04 20.48 -2.16
CA ILE A 122 31.23 21.16 -2.68
C ILE A 122 30.81 22.61 -3.04
N ILE A 123 31.38 23.58 -2.35
CA ILE A 123 31.13 24.99 -2.63
C ILE A 123 31.85 25.37 -3.90
N THR A 124 31.14 25.93 -4.87
CA THR A 124 31.69 26.39 -6.15
C THR A 124 32.14 27.88 -6.06
N ALA A 125 33.01 28.30 -6.97
CA ALA A 125 33.57 29.66 -6.96
C ALA A 125 32.52 30.78 -7.16
N ASP A 126 31.38 30.45 -7.72
CA ASP A 126 30.20 31.29 -7.92
C ASP A 126 29.26 31.37 -6.69
N GLY A 127 29.65 30.72 -5.58
CA GLY A 127 28.83 30.66 -4.36
C GLY A 127 27.71 29.64 -4.37
N GLY A 128 27.61 28.84 -5.42
CA GLY A 128 26.70 27.71 -5.49
C GLY A 128 27.21 26.48 -4.72
N VAL A 129 26.40 25.48 -4.61
CA VAL A 129 26.71 24.19 -3.94
C VAL A 129 26.48 23.05 -4.90
N ASP A 130 27.54 22.32 -5.26
CA ASP A 130 27.44 21.01 -5.90
C ASP A 130 27.25 19.97 -4.81
N ALA A 131 26.08 19.37 -4.74
CA ALA A 131 25.70 18.44 -3.69
C ALA A 131 25.53 17.02 -4.25
N LYS A 132 26.28 16.06 -3.69
CA LYS A 132 25.99 14.64 -3.88
C LYS A 132 25.11 14.19 -2.73
N ILE A 133 23.93 13.68 -3.08
CA ILE A 133 22.86 13.36 -2.13
C ILE A 133 22.47 11.90 -2.32
N HIS A 134 22.40 11.18 -1.21
CA HIS A 134 21.74 9.89 -1.12
C HIS A 134 20.74 9.97 0.02
N ALA A 135 19.47 9.97 -0.35
CA ALA A 135 18.35 10.05 0.58
C ALA A 135 17.53 8.75 0.51
N GLU A 136 17.23 8.18 1.65
CA GLU A 136 16.43 6.97 1.79
C GLU A 136 15.41 7.17 2.91
N VAL A 137 14.16 6.76 2.63
CA VAL A 137 13.10 6.66 3.64
C VAL A 137 12.52 5.27 3.58
N SER A 138 12.67 4.53 4.66
CA SER A 138 12.15 3.18 4.81
C SER A 138 11.12 3.12 5.95
N THR A 139 9.98 2.49 5.66
CA THR A 139 8.88 2.34 6.61
C THR A 139 8.59 0.86 6.80
N PRO A 140 8.71 0.33 8.03
CA PRO A 140 8.37 -1.05 8.32
C PRO A 140 6.85 -1.20 8.48
N ILE A 141 6.31 -2.26 7.92
CA ILE A 141 4.91 -2.67 8.06
C ILE A 141 4.90 -4.10 8.53
N MET A 142 4.33 -4.35 9.71
CA MET A 142 4.23 -5.71 10.22
C MET A 142 3.14 -6.47 9.48
N VAL A 143 3.51 -7.62 8.90
CA VAL A 143 2.58 -8.56 8.28
C VAL A 143 2.27 -9.66 9.28
N SER A 144 1.14 -9.56 9.95
CA SER A 144 0.75 -10.45 11.05
C SER A 144 0.66 -11.93 10.65
N GLU A 145 0.23 -12.22 9.44
CA GLU A 145 0.13 -13.58 8.90
C GLU A 145 1.49 -14.27 8.78
N MET A 146 2.51 -13.52 8.42
CA MET A 146 3.87 -14.03 8.24
C MET A 146 4.75 -13.82 9.48
N LYS A 147 4.27 -13.10 10.49
CA LYS A 147 5.06 -12.64 11.66
C LYS A 147 6.39 -11.99 11.25
N ALA A 148 6.37 -11.27 10.14
CA ALA A 148 7.54 -10.65 9.52
C ALA A 148 7.25 -9.20 9.13
N TYR A 149 8.31 -8.40 8.98
CA TYR A 149 8.19 -7.03 8.52
C TYR A 149 8.34 -6.94 7.00
N LYS A 150 7.44 -6.23 6.35
CA LYS A 150 7.59 -5.74 5.00
C LYS A 150 8.16 -4.33 5.06
N ILE A 151 9.33 -4.10 4.49
CA ILE A 151 9.97 -2.78 4.46
C ILE A 151 9.65 -2.12 3.13
N SER A 152 8.99 -0.96 3.19
CA SER A 152 8.74 -0.11 2.03
C SER A 152 9.82 0.97 1.98
N THR A 153 10.71 0.90 0.99
CA THR A 153 11.84 1.82 0.84
C THR A 153 11.63 2.75 -0.34
N ARG A 154 11.94 4.01 -0.15
CA ARG A 154 12.00 5.07 -1.16
C ARG A 154 13.37 5.71 -1.08
N GLN A 155 14.12 5.67 -2.17
CA GLN A 155 15.48 6.19 -2.20
C GLN A 155 15.73 7.04 -3.45
N ALA A 156 16.59 8.02 -3.29
CA ALA A 156 17.10 8.83 -4.38
C ALA A 156 18.61 9.00 -4.22
N HIS A 157 19.34 8.79 -5.32
CA HIS A 157 20.78 9.03 -5.39
C HIS A 157 21.03 9.96 -6.56
N THR A 158 21.51 11.19 -6.26
CA THR A 158 21.69 12.20 -7.28
C THR A 158 22.84 13.14 -6.94
N ARG A 159 23.32 13.83 -7.96
CA ARG A 159 24.22 14.98 -7.82
C ARG A 159 23.56 16.18 -8.48
N VAL A 160 23.42 17.25 -7.72
CA VAL A 160 22.74 18.47 -8.16
C VAL A 160 23.54 19.70 -7.82
N ARG A 161 23.36 20.73 -8.62
CA ARG A 161 23.88 22.06 -8.31
C ARG A 161 22.73 22.94 -7.83
N LEU A 162 22.93 23.59 -6.71
CA LEU A 162 21.98 24.48 -6.04
C LEU A 162 22.60 25.83 -5.86
N GLN A 163 21.81 26.87 -6.00
CA GLN A 163 22.20 28.21 -5.54
C GLN A 163 21.90 28.35 -4.04
N GLN A 164 22.54 29.27 -3.39
CA GLN A 164 22.35 29.47 -1.95
C GLN A 164 20.86 29.74 -1.61
N GLY A 165 20.29 28.91 -0.76
CA GLY A 165 18.89 29.03 -0.31
C GLY A 165 17.83 28.55 -1.32
N GLU A 166 18.24 28.12 -2.50
CA GLU A 166 17.33 27.57 -3.51
C GLU A 166 16.75 26.22 -3.07
N VAL A 167 15.47 26.02 -3.41
CA VAL A 167 14.77 24.75 -3.21
C VAL A 167 14.64 24.06 -4.55
N LEU A 168 15.26 22.89 -4.68
CA LEU A 168 15.23 22.09 -5.90
C LEU A 168 14.45 20.79 -5.67
N VAL A 169 13.59 20.43 -6.62
CA VAL A 169 12.95 19.12 -6.67
C VAL A 169 13.93 18.13 -7.28
N ILE A 170 14.39 17.16 -6.49
CA ILE A 170 15.35 16.13 -6.94
C ILE A 170 14.68 14.87 -7.46
N GLY A 171 13.41 14.66 -7.12
CA GLY A 171 12.65 13.51 -7.59
C GLY A 171 11.23 13.54 -7.10
N GLY A 172 10.40 12.76 -7.76
CA GLY A 172 9.01 12.57 -7.41
C GLY A 172 8.43 11.32 -8.04
N LEU A 173 7.33 10.85 -7.49
CA LEU A 173 6.54 9.74 -8.00
C LEU A 173 5.08 10.10 -7.87
N MET A 174 4.32 9.88 -8.94
CA MET A 174 2.87 9.88 -8.90
C MET A 174 2.39 8.53 -9.43
N ASP A 175 1.79 7.72 -8.59
CA ASP A 175 1.22 6.42 -8.95
C ASP A 175 -0.28 6.46 -8.65
N ASN A 176 -1.10 6.32 -9.70
CA ASN A 176 -2.55 6.27 -9.60
C ASN A 176 -3.01 4.89 -10.06
N ARG A 177 -3.68 4.17 -9.16
CA ARG A 177 -4.28 2.87 -9.46
C ARG A 177 -5.78 2.94 -9.30
N ASP A 178 -6.48 2.74 -10.41
CA ASP A 178 -7.92 2.59 -10.45
C ASP A 178 -8.24 1.12 -10.76
N GLN A 179 -8.91 0.46 -9.82
CA GLN A 179 -9.36 -0.92 -9.97
C GLN A 179 -10.87 -0.98 -9.80
N GLN A 180 -11.54 -1.49 -10.81
CA GLN A 180 -12.97 -1.74 -10.76
C GLN A 180 -13.24 -3.21 -11.03
N GLN A 181 -13.89 -3.86 -10.07
CA GLN A 181 -14.34 -5.24 -10.18
C GLN A 181 -15.86 -5.26 -10.19
N ILE A 182 -16.44 -5.85 -11.21
CA ILE A 182 -17.89 -6.01 -11.35
C ILE A 182 -18.21 -7.50 -11.42
N GLN A 183 -19.03 -7.97 -10.49
CA GLN A 183 -19.61 -9.29 -10.50
C GLN A 183 -21.11 -9.14 -10.77
N LYS A 184 -21.63 -9.77 -11.80
CA LYS A 184 -23.03 -9.71 -12.16
C LYS A 184 -23.60 -11.10 -12.48
N VAL A 185 -24.88 -11.28 -12.20
CA VAL A 185 -25.60 -12.44 -12.71
C VAL A 185 -25.86 -12.22 -14.20
N PRO A 186 -25.45 -13.17 -15.08
CA PRO A 186 -25.72 -13.05 -16.51
C PRO A 186 -27.21 -12.79 -16.77
N ILE A 187 -27.52 -11.97 -17.79
CA ILE A 187 -28.87 -11.57 -18.21
C ILE A 187 -29.56 -10.67 -17.18
N LEU A 188 -29.70 -11.06 -15.92
CA LEU A 188 -30.41 -10.30 -14.88
C LEU A 188 -29.67 -9.02 -14.49
N GLY A 189 -28.34 -9.04 -14.51
CA GLY A 189 -27.50 -7.86 -14.23
C GLY A 189 -27.53 -6.80 -15.32
N ASP A 190 -28.05 -7.11 -16.51
CA ASP A 190 -28.10 -6.20 -17.65
C ASP A 190 -29.48 -5.54 -17.84
N ILE A 191 -30.48 -5.91 -17.03
CA ILE A 191 -31.81 -5.33 -17.09
C ILE A 191 -31.77 -3.87 -16.61
N PRO A 192 -32.27 -2.91 -17.41
CA PRO A 192 -32.35 -1.52 -16.99
C PRO A 192 -33.21 -1.40 -15.72
N LEU A 193 -32.79 -0.57 -14.76
CA LEU A 193 -33.40 -0.32 -13.44
C LEU A 193 -33.21 -1.49 -12.44
N LEU A 194 -33.47 -2.75 -12.80
CA LEU A 194 -33.37 -3.90 -11.91
C LEU A 194 -31.97 -4.50 -11.84
N GLY A 195 -31.14 -4.32 -12.86
CA GLY A 195 -29.80 -4.89 -12.93
C GLY A 195 -28.86 -4.50 -11.78
N LYS A 196 -29.13 -3.36 -11.12
CA LYS A 196 -28.36 -2.94 -9.92
C LYS A 196 -28.53 -3.90 -8.76
N LEU A 197 -29.65 -4.60 -8.64
CA LEU A 197 -29.91 -5.61 -7.60
C LEU A 197 -29.15 -6.92 -7.86
N PHE A 198 -28.75 -7.17 -9.12
CA PHE A 198 -28.10 -8.42 -9.56
C PHE A 198 -26.62 -8.21 -9.91
N ARG A 199 -26.03 -7.11 -9.48
CA ARG A 199 -24.61 -6.84 -9.65
C ARG A 199 -23.97 -6.33 -8.36
N HIS A 200 -22.76 -6.77 -8.15
CA HIS A 200 -21.88 -6.30 -7.10
C HIS A 200 -20.71 -5.55 -7.75
N SER A 201 -20.46 -4.33 -7.31
CA SER A 201 -19.38 -3.50 -7.83
C SER A 201 -18.46 -3.07 -6.70
N ARG A 202 -17.18 -3.37 -6.84
CA ARG A 202 -16.12 -2.92 -5.95
C ARG A 202 -15.20 -2.00 -6.73
N LYS A 203 -15.06 -0.77 -6.26
CA LYS A 203 -14.17 0.22 -6.85
C LYS A 203 -13.11 0.62 -5.81
N SER A 204 -11.86 0.48 -6.18
CA SER A 204 -10.72 0.90 -5.36
C SER A 204 -9.88 1.89 -6.16
N LYS A 205 -9.57 3.01 -5.54
CA LYS A 205 -8.69 4.02 -6.10
C LYS A 205 -7.59 4.31 -5.09
N ASP A 206 -6.36 4.03 -5.48
CA ASP A 206 -5.16 4.34 -4.72
C ASP A 206 -4.35 5.39 -5.48
N SER A 207 -4.03 6.49 -4.82
CA SER A 207 -3.17 7.54 -5.35
C SER A 207 -2.00 7.76 -4.40
N VAL A 208 -0.80 7.61 -4.89
CA VAL A 208 0.44 7.83 -4.14
C VAL A 208 1.21 8.96 -4.82
N GLU A 209 1.42 10.03 -4.09
CA GLU A 209 2.25 11.15 -4.52
C GLU A 209 3.46 11.25 -3.59
N MET A 210 4.65 11.29 -4.16
CA MET A 210 5.89 11.51 -3.43
C MET A 210 6.65 12.63 -4.09
N LEU A 211 7.16 13.56 -3.29
CA LEU A 211 7.99 14.66 -3.75
C LEU A 211 9.21 14.78 -2.85
N MET A 212 10.40 14.77 -3.44
CA MET A 212 11.66 15.00 -2.74
C MET A 212 12.23 16.37 -3.10
N LEU A 213 12.37 17.21 -2.08
CA LEU A 213 12.88 18.57 -2.19
C LEU A 213 14.18 18.68 -1.42
N VAL A 214 15.12 19.42 -1.94
CA VAL A 214 16.40 19.73 -1.28
C VAL A 214 16.61 21.22 -1.27
N ARG A 215 17.10 21.74 -0.15
CA ARG A 215 17.61 23.11 0.01
C ARG A 215 18.98 23.05 0.62
N ALA A 216 19.94 23.77 0.04
CA ALA A 216 21.27 23.96 0.60
C ALA A 216 21.48 25.43 1.01
N THR A 217 22.13 25.61 2.16
CA THR A 217 22.47 26.93 2.68
C THR A 217 23.91 26.90 3.15
N VAL A 218 24.71 27.87 2.70
CA VAL A 218 26.07 28.07 3.17
C VAL A 218 26.02 28.99 4.40
N VAL A 219 26.63 28.54 5.49
CA VAL A 219 26.70 29.25 6.76
C VAL A 219 28.13 29.65 7.04
#